data_562b55210c9989a9b39f8d08c9b24a83
#
_entry.id   562b55210c9989a9b39f8d08c9b24a83
#
_cell.length_a   1.000
_cell.length_b   1.000
_cell.length_c   1.000
_cell.angle_alpha   90.00
_cell.angle_beta   90.00
_cell.angle_gamma   90.00
#
_symmetry.space_group_name_H-M   'P 1'
#
loop_
_entity.id
_entity.type
_entity.pdbx_description
1 polymer ?
#
loop_
_entity_poly.entity_id
_entity_poly.type
_entity_poly.pdbx_seq_one_letter_code
_entity_poly.pdbx_strand_id
1 'polypeptide(L)'
;MQWPGFRADGSLALPLDPLGLLPTDSPQRLRLDGQVLERKRELHMTLLGRDAGDALRTQLGEERIRALFEPLHWRPRGTGRYALVHKAKEQWNGELQAWSVIEHLQAPAFAEFRHHLAQSSGRALDCGVPHVTLYVAGDPYGIGLPDITAYQACFVREVAASELM
;
A
#
# COMPACT_ATOMS: atom_id res chain seq x y z
N MET A 1 15.17 -5.08 -10.22
CA MET A 1 14.38 -5.70 -9.12
C MET A 1 13.62 -6.88 -9.70
N GLN A 2 13.47 -7.96 -8.95
CA GLN A 2 12.79 -9.16 -9.43
C GLN A 2 11.28 -8.96 -9.48
N TRP A 3 10.64 -9.50 -10.50
CA TRP A 3 9.18 -9.54 -10.62
C TRP A 3 8.56 -10.28 -9.43
N PRO A 4 7.65 -9.65 -8.65
CA PRO A 4 7.11 -10.27 -7.45
C PRO A 4 6.03 -11.32 -7.73
N GLY A 5 5.39 -11.29 -8.88
CA GLY A 5 4.22 -12.11 -9.19
C GLY A 5 2.93 -11.60 -8.56
N PHE A 6 1.80 -11.99 -9.13
CA PHE A 6 0.50 -11.73 -8.53
C PHE A 6 0.28 -12.61 -7.30
N ARG A 7 -0.33 -12.04 -6.28
CA ARG A 7 -0.78 -12.78 -5.09
C ARG A 7 -2.03 -13.60 -5.39
N ALA A 8 -2.34 -14.54 -4.52
CA ALA A 8 -3.53 -15.40 -4.65
C ALA A 8 -4.85 -14.61 -4.69
N ASP A 9 -4.90 -13.43 -4.07
CA ASP A 9 -6.06 -12.54 -4.08
C ASP A 9 -6.16 -11.66 -5.32
N GLY A 10 -5.26 -11.80 -6.29
CA GLY A 10 -5.21 -11.01 -7.52
C GLY A 10 -4.47 -9.66 -7.39
N SER A 11 -4.00 -9.29 -6.22
CA SER A 11 -3.21 -8.09 -6.03
C SER A 11 -1.76 -8.26 -6.49
N LEU A 12 -1.11 -7.15 -6.82
CA LEU A 12 0.32 -7.08 -7.11
C LEU A 12 1.00 -6.18 -6.09
N ALA A 13 1.95 -6.72 -5.35
CA ALA A 13 2.65 -6.00 -4.30
C ALA A 13 4.16 -6.22 -4.35
N LEU A 14 4.91 -5.15 -4.15
CA LEU A 14 6.35 -5.16 -4.11
C LEU A 14 6.81 -5.32 -2.66
N PRO A 15 7.52 -6.42 -2.30
CA PRO A 15 8.11 -6.56 -0.98
C PRO A 15 9.15 -5.47 -0.71
N LEU A 16 9.15 -4.95 0.51
CA LEU A 16 10.07 -3.89 0.94
C LEU A 16 10.96 -4.40 2.08
N ASP A 17 12.22 -3.96 2.07
CA ASP A 17 13.12 -4.18 3.19
C ASP A 17 12.70 -3.25 4.35
N PRO A 18 12.54 -3.76 5.58
CA PRO A 18 12.24 -2.94 6.75
C PRO A 18 13.33 -1.90 7.08
N LEU A 19 14.56 -2.14 6.63
CA LEU A 19 15.66 -1.21 6.87
C LEU A 19 15.38 0.16 6.21
N GLY A 20 15.30 1.19 7.05
CA GLY A 20 15.08 2.57 6.61
C GLY A 20 13.61 2.99 6.47
N LEU A 21 12.64 2.10 6.75
CA LEU A 21 11.22 2.43 6.72
C LEU A 21 10.62 2.74 8.10
N LEU A 22 11.22 2.25 9.16
CA LEU A 22 10.79 2.52 10.53
C LEU A 22 11.98 3.00 11.35
N PRO A 23 11.79 3.92 12.29
CA PRO A 23 12.79 4.19 13.31
C PRO A 23 13.22 2.90 13.99
N THR A 24 14.52 2.77 14.29
CA THR A 24 15.11 1.53 14.85
C THR A 24 14.43 1.08 16.14
N ASP A 25 13.94 2.03 16.93
CA ASP A 25 13.33 1.79 18.25
C ASP A 25 11.79 1.77 18.20
N SER A 26 11.20 1.64 17.02
CA SER A 26 9.74 1.59 16.87
C SER A 26 9.16 0.37 17.61
N PRO A 27 8.14 0.55 18.49
CA PRO A 27 7.59 -0.51 19.30
C PRO A 27 6.80 -1.55 18.48
N GLN A 28 6.65 -2.76 19.02
CA GLN A 28 5.78 -3.78 18.44
C GLN A 28 4.29 -3.40 18.54
N ARG A 29 3.95 -2.67 19.59
CA ARG A 29 2.60 -2.13 19.83
C ARG A 29 2.67 -0.62 20.00
N LEU A 30 1.86 0.05 19.23
CA LEU A 30 1.73 1.51 19.25
C LEU A 30 0.34 1.90 19.76
N ARG A 31 0.28 2.82 20.70
CA ARG A 31 -0.99 3.42 21.14
C ARG A 31 -1.12 4.80 20.52
N LEU A 32 -2.14 4.97 19.67
CA LEU A 32 -2.38 6.20 18.93
C LEU A 32 -3.89 6.47 18.86
N ASP A 33 -4.32 7.67 19.24
CA ASP A 33 -5.72 8.11 19.24
C ASP A 33 -6.69 7.10 19.90
N GLY A 34 -6.27 6.51 21.02
CA GLY A 34 -7.04 5.50 21.76
C GLY A 34 -7.03 4.10 21.14
N GLN A 35 -6.40 3.92 19.99
CA GLN A 35 -6.24 2.63 19.33
C GLN A 35 -4.91 1.98 19.72
N VAL A 36 -4.92 0.65 19.83
CA VAL A 36 -3.71 -0.15 19.96
C VAL A 36 -3.43 -0.80 18.62
N LEU A 37 -2.35 -0.38 17.98
CA LEU A 37 -1.95 -0.88 16.67
C LEU A 37 -0.75 -1.84 16.82
N GLU A 38 -0.77 -2.92 16.06
CA GLU A 38 0.30 -3.91 15.98
C GLU A 38 1.21 -3.64 14.78
N ARG A 39 2.52 -3.75 14.98
CA ARG A 39 3.50 -3.58 13.90
C ARG A 39 3.37 -4.69 12.86
N LYS A 40 3.36 -4.31 11.59
CA LYS A 40 3.38 -5.26 10.47
C LYS A 40 4.73 -5.97 10.39
N ARG A 41 4.68 -7.29 10.19
CA ARG A 41 5.90 -8.11 9.99
C ARG A 41 6.39 -8.08 8.55
N GLU A 42 5.46 -8.11 7.60
CA GLU A 42 5.77 -8.02 6.18
C GLU A 42 5.43 -6.64 5.67
N LEU A 43 6.43 -5.95 5.14
CA LEU A 43 6.26 -4.64 4.53
C LEU A 43 6.23 -4.78 3.01
N HIS A 44 5.27 -4.12 2.38
CA HIS A 44 5.16 -4.08 0.94
C HIS A 44 4.48 -2.80 0.47
N MET A 45 4.77 -2.43 -0.78
CA MET A 45 4.04 -1.40 -1.50
C MET A 45 3.08 -2.08 -2.48
N THR A 46 1.79 -1.84 -2.35
CA THR A 46 0.79 -2.36 -3.28
C THR A 46 0.86 -1.60 -4.59
N LEU A 47 1.17 -2.29 -5.67
CA LEU A 47 1.24 -1.72 -7.03
C LEU A 47 -0.15 -1.69 -7.68
N LEU A 48 -0.91 -2.77 -7.50
CA LEU A 48 -2.28 -2.93 -7.95
C LEU A 48 -3.10 -3.61 -6.86
N GLY A 49 -4.21 -3.02 -6.48
CA GLY A 49 -5.19 -3.67 -5.62
C GLY A 49 -5.83 -4.85 -6.33
N ARG A 50 -6.61 -5.66 -5.60
CA ARG A 50 -7.27 -6.88 -6.10
C ARG A 50 -8.02 -6.64 -7.40
N ASP A 51 -8.97 -5.70 -7.40
CA ASP A 51 -9.88 -5.50 -8.54
C ASP A 51 -9.13 -5.02 -9.78
N ALA A 52 -8.22 -4.06 -9.65
CA ALA A 52 -7.39 -3.59 -10.75
C ALA A 52 -6.42 -4.68 -11.23
N GLY A 53 -5.84 -5.44 -10.32
CA GLY A 53 -4.95 -6.55 -10.63
C GLY A 53 -5.64 -7.64 -11.45
N ASP A 54 -6.80 -8.09 -11.00
CA ASP A 54 -7.60 -9.10 -11.72
C ASP A 54 -8.04 -8.60 -13.10
N ALA A 55 -8.53 -7.38 -13.20
CA ALA A 55 -8.98 -6.80 -14.45
C ALA A 55 -7.83 -6.65 -15.46
N LEU A 56 -6.68 -6.11 -15.04
CA LEU A 56 -5.52 -5.93 -15.90
C LEU A 56 -4.88 -7.25 -16.29
N ARG A 57 -4.80 -8.21 -15.36
CA ARG A 57 -4.28 -9.55 -15.64
C ARG A 57 -5.14 -10.29 -16.67
N THR A 58 -6.46 -10.17 -16.57
CA THR A 58 -7.40 -10.74 -17.55
C THR A 58 -7.26 -10.08 -18.92
N GLN A 59 -7.10 -8.76 -18.97
CA GLN A 59 -7.05 -8.01 -20.21
C GLN A 59 -5.69 -8.09 -20.93
N LEU A 60 -4.58 -7.96 -20.19
CA LEU A 60 -3.23 -7.85 -20.76
C LEU A 60 -2.43 -9.16 -20.66
N GLY A 61 -2.75 -10.00 -19.68
CA GLY A 61 -1.94 -11.15 -19.29
C GLY A 61 -0.76 -10.77 -18.39
N GLU A 62 -0.33 -11.71 -17.57
CA GLU A 62 0.74 -11.50 -16.59
C GLU A 62 2.09 -11.18 -17.26
N GLU A 63 2.42 -11.85 -18.36
CA GLU A 63 3.68 -11.61 -19.07
C GLU A 63 3.80 -10.19 -19.62
N ARG A 64 2.70 -9.63 -20.13
CA ARG A 64 2.69 -8.24 -20.60
C ARG A 64 2.88 -7.26 -19.45
N ILE A 65 2.21 -7.49 -18.32
CA ILE A 65 2.34 -6.65 -17.12
C ILE A 65 3.77 -6.74 -16.57
N ARG A 66 4.34 -7.94 -16.51
CA ARG A 66 5.74 -8.17 -16.14
C ARG A 66 6.71 -7.41 -17.05
N ALA A 67 6.50 -7.46 -18.36
CA ALA A 67 7.33 -6.73 -19.33
C ALA A 67 7.28 -5.21 -19.16
N LEU A 68 6.19 -4.66 -18.61
CA LEU A 68 6.09 -3.24 -18.25
C LEU A 68 6.76 -2.93 -16.92
N PHE A 69 6.86 -3.91 -16.02
CA PHE A 69 7.47 -3.76 -14.69
C PHE A 69 9.00 -3.84 -14.72
N GLU A 70 9.57 -4.82 -15.42
CA GLU A 70 11.00 -5.16 -15.36
C GLU A 70 11.96 -4.05 -15.79
N PRO A 71 11.67 -3.21 -16.80
CA PRO A 71 12.56 -2.13 -17.21
C PRO A 71 12.66 -0.97 -16.20
N LEU A 72 11.73 -0.88 -15.25
CA LEU A 72 11.62 0.26 -14.34
C LEU A 72 12.63 0.16 -13.18
N HIS A 73 13.10 1.31 -12.73
CA HIS A 73 14.02 1.40 -11.61
C HIS A 73 13.27 1.44 -10.27
N TRP A 74 12.94 0.27 -9.74
CA TRP A 74 12.24 0.13 -8.47
C TRP A 74 13.18 0.38 -7.29
N ARG A 75 13.12 1.60 -6.75
CA ARG A 75 13.86 2.01 -5.54
C ARG A 75 12.95 2.83 -4.63
N PRO A 76 11.89 2.23 -4.08
CA PRO A 76 11.03 2.93 -3.14
C PRO A 76 11.80 3.31 -1.89
N ARG A 77 11.58 4.53 -1.40
CA ARG A 77 12.22 5.06 -0.19
C ARG A 77 11.15 5.68 0.70
N GLY A 78 11.30 5.50 2.01
CA GLY A 78 10.48 6.22 2.98
C GLY A 78 10.70 7.73 2.88
N THR A 79 9.63 8.48 3.04
CA THR A 79 9.69 9.96 3.04
C THR A 79 9.78 10.55 4.44
N GLY A 80 9.58 9.73 5.48
CA GLY A 80 9.40 10.20 6.87
C GLY A 80 8.04 10.90 7.10
N ARG A 81 7.13 10.83 6.13
CA ARG A 81 5.77 11.36 6.27
C ARG A 81 4.82 10.21 6.55
N TYR A 82 4.17 10.26 7.70
CA TYR A 82 3.27 9.23 8.17
C TYR A 82 1.85 9.75 8.25
N ALA A 83 0.89 8.87 8.03
CA ALA A 83 -0.53 9.18 8.17
C ALA A 83 -1.27 8.07 8.91
N LEU A 84 -2.21 8.48 9.76
CA LEU A 84 -3.23 7.59 10.30
C LEU A 84 -4.40 7.56 9.33
N VAL A 85 -4.80 6.36 8.94
CA VAL A 85 -5.96 6.11 8.09
C VAL A 85 -6.94 5.19 8.80
N HIS A 86 -8.23 5.38 8.52
CA HIS A 86 -9.33 4.62 9.11
C HIS A 86 -10.36 4.25 8.06
N LYS A 87 -10.90 3.04 8.18
CA LYS A 87 -12.02 2.58 7.36
C LYS A 87 -12.93 1.66 8.16
N ALA A 88 -14.22 1.94 8.12
CA ALA A 88 -15.25 0.99 8.53
C ALA A 88 -15.43 -0.06 7.41
N LYS A 89 -15.33 -1.34 7.75
CA LYS A 89 -15.54 -2.46 6.82
C LYS A 89 -16.76 -3.24 7.27
N GLU A 90 -17.73 -3.39 6.39
CA GLU A 90 -18.87 -4.25 6.64
C GLU A 90 -18.47 -5.73 6.66
N GLN A 91 -18.96 -6.46 7.64
CA GLN A 91 -18.81 -7.91 7.77
C GLN A 91 -20.17 -8.54 8.07
N TRP A 92 -20.28 -9.86 7.87
CA TRP A 92 -21.52 -10.60 8.13
C TRP A 92 -22.03 -10.48 9.58
N ASN A 93 -21.14 -10.21 10.54
CA ASN A 93 -21.41 -10.08 11.97
C ASN A 93 -21.39 -8.63 12.49
N GLY A 94 -21.44 -7.64 11.60
CA GLY A 94 -21.40 -6.23 11.95
C GLY A 94 -20.29 -5.46 11.24
N GLU A 95 -19.92 -4.31 11.80
CA GLU A 95 -18.92 -3.42 11.23
C GLU A 95 -17.55 -3.58 11.92
N LEU A 96 -16.51 -3.75 11.14
CA LEU A 96 -15.13 -3.77 11.60
C LEU A 96 -14.49 -2.38 11.42
N GLN A 97 -13.95 -1.82 12.49
CA GLN A 97 -13.16 -0.59 12.44
C GLN A 97 -11.69 -0.93 12.17
N ALA A 98 -11.23 -0.66 10.97
CA ALA A 98 -9.83 -0.87 10.58
C ALA A 98 -9.05 0.45 10.68
N TRP A 99 -7.89 0.38 11.34
CA TRP A 99 -6.96 1.50 11.48
C TRP A 99 -5.58 1.10 10.97
N SER A 100 -4.89 2.00 10.32
CA SER A 100 -3.51 1.76 9.90
C SER A 100 -2.69 3.02 10.01
N VAL A 101 -1.40 2.86 10.36
CA VAL A 101 -0.39 3.89 10.13
C VAL A 101 0.37 3.51 8.87
N ILE A 102 0.40 4.44 7.94
CA ILE A 102 1.14 4.28 6.69
C ILE A 102 2.29 5.29 6.62
N GLU A 103 3.34 4.93 5.89
CA GLU A 103 4.37 5.87 5.45
C GLU A 103 4.23 6.12 3.95
N HIS A 104 4.26 7.39 3.55
CA HIS A 104 4.34 7.76 2.14
C HIS A 104 5.72 7.41 1.58
N LEU A 105 5.73 6.87 0.38
CA LEU A 105 6.97 6.46 -0.30
C LEU A 105 7.27 7.40 -1.47
N GLN A 106 8.54 7.67 -1.66
CA GLN A 106 9.06 8.20 -2.90
C GLN A 106 9.36 7.00 -3.82
N ALA A 107 8.55 6.86 -4.86
CA ALA A 107 8.64 5.73 -5.79
C ALA A 107 8.25 6.16 -7.22
N PRO A 108 9.14 6.86 -7.97
CA PRO A 108 8.83 7.34 -9.32
C PRO A 108 8.38 6.22 -10.27
N ALA A 109 9.00 5.04 -10.16
CA ALA A 109 8.62 3.86 -10.96
C ALA A 109 7.16 3.43 -10.75
N PHE A 110 6.57 3.72 -9.59
CA PHE A 110 5.16 3.40 -9.32
C PHE A 110 4.21 4.18 -10.26
N ALA A 111 4.39 5.47 -10.36
CA ALA A 111 3.56 6.31 -11.25
C ALA A 111 3.81 5.96 -12.72
N GLU A 112 5.06 5.71 -13.11
CA GLU A 112 5.44 5.32 -14.46
C GLU A 112 4.82 3.96 -14.85
N PHE A 113 4.86 2.98 -13.96
CA PHE A 113 4.24 1.67 -14.17
C PHE A 113 2.73 1.78 -14.38
N ARG A 114 2.03 2.53 -13.52
CA ARG A 114 0.59 2.76 -13.65
C ARG A 114 0.25 3.49 -14.95
N HIS A 115 1.07 4.45 -15.37
CA HIS A 115 0.90 5.15 -16.64
C HIS A 115 1.03 4.18 -17.83
N HIS A 116 2.05 3.33 -17.86
CA HIS A 116 2.24 2.33 -18.91
C HIS A 116 1.09 1.30 -18.94
N LEU A 117 0.59 0.88 -17.78
CA LEU A 117 -0.58 0.00 -17.70
C LEU A 117 -1.84 0.69 -18.26
N ALA A 118 -2.07 1.95 -17.92
CA ALA A 118 -3.19 2.72 -18.43
C ALA A 118 -3.13 2.85 -19.96
N GLN A 119 -1.96 3.18 -20.51
CA GLN A 119 -1.75 3.25 -21.96
C GLN A 119 -1.98 1.90 -22.66
N SER A 120 -1.45 0.81 -22.09
CA SER A 120 -1.55 -0.52 -22.68
C SER A 120 -2.96 -1.11 -22.62
N SER A 121 -3.74 -0.75 -21.61
CA SER A 121 -5.08 -1.31 -21.37
C SER A 121 -6.22 -0.40 -21.83
N GLY A 122 -5.95 0.89 -22.02
CA GLY A 122 -7.01 1.90 -22.25
C GLY A 122 -7.84 2.20 -21.00
N ARG A 123 -7.45 1.67 -19.83
CA ARG A 123 -8.12 1.93 -18.54
C ARG A 123 -7.57 3.19 -17.90
N ALA A 124 -8.46 3.98 -17.29
CA ALA A 124 -8.04 5.08 -16.43
C ALA A 124 -7.46 4.52 -15.13
N LEU A 125 -6.17 4.80 -14.90
CA LEU A 125 -5.48 4.53 -13.64
C LEU A 125 -4.88 5.84 -13.17
N ASP A 126 -5.23 6.27 -11.96
CA ASP A 126 -4.56 7.45 -11.39
C ASP A 126 -3.10 7.13 -10.99
N CYS A 127 -2.33 8.13 -10.65
CA CYS A 127 -0.96 7.93 -10.18
C CYS A 127 -0.87 7.26 -8.80
N GLY A 128 -2.00 7.11 -8.10
CA GLY A 128 -2.07 6.48 -6.79
C GLY A 128 -1.30 7.24 -5.71
N VAL A 129 -1.25 6.64 -4.53
CA VAL A 129 -0.47 7.12 -3.38
C VAL A 129 0.48 6.00 -2.97
N PRO A 130 1.74 6.02 -3.42
CA PRO A 130 2.70 5.00 -3.04
C PRO A 130 2.94 5.06 -1.53
N HIS A 131 2.70 3.96 -0.85
CA HIS A 131 2.79 3.88 0.61
C HIS A 131 3.14 2.47 1.08
N VAL A 132 3.55 2.37 2.31
CA VAL A 132 3.72 1.13 3.06
C VAL A 132 2.90 1.19 4.35
N THR A 133 2.22 0.11 4.68
CA THR A 133 1.51 0.00 5.97
C THR A 133 2.48 -0.50 7.03
N LEU A 134 2.65 0.27 8.09
CA LEU A 134 3.58 0.00 9.18
C LEU A 134 2.92 -0.65 10.40
N TYR A 135 1.73 -0.16 10.77
CA TYR A 135 0.94 -0.62 11.90
C TYR A 135 -0.51 -0.80 11.51
N VAL A 136 -1.18 -1.75 12.15
CA VAL A 136 -2.59 -2.07 11.91
C VAL A 136 -3.35 -2.32 13.20
N ALA A 137 -4.64 -2.01 13.20
CA ALA A 137 -5.61 -2.43 14.21
C ALA A 137 -6.93 -2.80 13.53
N GLY A 138 -7.63 -3.78 14.09
CA GLY A 138 -8.88 -4.30 13.56
C GLY A 138 -8.68 -5.29 12.42
N ASP A 139 -8.07 -4.86 11.32
CA ASP A 139 -7.76 -5.72 10.17
C ASP A 139 -6.25 -5.96 10.06
N PRO A 140 -5.79 -7.22 10.20
CA PRO A 140 -4.35 -7.53 10.13
C PRO A 140 -3.74 -7.29 8.72
N TYR A 141 -4.56 -7.26 7.69
CA TYR A 141 -4.11 -6.98 6.32
C TYR A 141 -3.98 -5.49 6.03
N GLY A 142 -4.59 -4.64 6.89
CA GLY A 142 -4.59 -3.20 6.72
C GLY A 142 -5.73 -2.70 5.84
N ILE A 143 -5.63 -1.43 5.45
CA ILE A 143 -6.64 -0.75 4.64
C ILE A 143 -6.16 -0.65 3.20
N GLY A 144 -6.94 -1.17 2.26
CA GLY A 144 -6.68 -0.98 0.83
C GLY A 144 -6.91 0.48 0.41
N LEU A 145 -5.90 1.08 -0.19
CA LEU A 145 -5.93 2.46 -0.70
C LEU A 145 -5.60 2.42 -2.22
N PRO A 146 -6.53 1.94 -3.05
CA PRO A 146 -6.26 1.68 -4.46
C PRO A 146 -6.02 2.94 -5.30
N ASP A 147 -6.51 4.08 -4.85
CA ASP A 147 -6.45 5.36 -5.55
C ASP A 147 -6.41 6.55 -4.57
N ILE A 148 -6.27 7.76 -5.13
CA ILE A 148 -6.23 9.00 -4.35
C ILE A 148 -7.56 9.25 -3.64
N THR A 149 -8.69 8.93 -4.26
CA THR A 149 -10.02 9.11 -3.68
C THR A 149 -10.19 8.25 -2.43
N ALA A 150 -9.81 6.97 -2.50
CA ALA A 150 -9.83 6.07 -1.35
C ALA A 150 -8.92 6.54 -0.22
N TYR A 151 -7.73 7.04 -0.55
CA TYR A 151 -6.82 7.63 0.44
C TYR A 151 -7.46 8.83 1.14
N GLN A 152 -8.01 9.77 0.39
CA GLN A 152 -8.66 10.96 0.96
C GLN A 152 -9.85 10.60 1.85
N ALA A 153 -10.63 9.60 1.47
CA ALA A 153 -11.77 9.12 2.25
C ALA A 153 -11.36 8.44 3.57
N CYS A 154 -10.19 7.82 3.61
CA CYS A 154 -9.67 7.11 4.79
C CYS A 154 -8.74 7.97 5.65
N PHE A 155 -8.22 9.08 5.15
CA PHE A 155 -7.26 9.93 5.85
C PHE A 155 -7.87 10.53 7.12
N VAL A 156 -7.20 10.35 8.26
CA VAL A 156 -7.58 10.94 9.54
C VAL A 156 -6.69 12.13 9.85
N ARG A 157 -5.38 11.93 9.93
CA ARG A 157 -4.38 12.97 10.20
C ARG A 157 -2.96 12.52 9.85
N GLU A 158 -2.07 13.49 9.77
CA GLU A 158 -0.63 13.19 9.78
C GLU A 158 -0.19 12.71 11.17
N VAL A 159 0.83 11.86 11.20
CA VAL A 159 1.46 11.32 12.41
C VAL A 159 2.91 11.78 12.44
N ALA A 160 3.35 12.34 13.55
CA ALA A 160 4.74 12.73 13.71
C ALA A 160 5.63 11.51 13.95
N ALA A 161 6.87 11.52 13.47
CA ALA A 161 7.82 10.43 13.70
C ALA A 161 8.02 10.12 15.20
N SER A 162 7.96 11.15 16.05
CA SER A 162 8.05 11.00 17.51
C SER A 162 6.89 10.21 18.14
N GLU A 163 5.76 10.11 17.47
CA GLU A 163 4.62 9.31 17.94
C GLU A 163 4.80 7.81 17.64
N LEU A 164 5.80 7.45 16.81
CA LEU A 164 6.11 6.07 16.41
C LEU A 164 7.29 5.46 17.21
N MET A 165 7.77 6.16 18.20
CA MET A 165 8.90 5.74 19.05
C MET A 165 8.45 5.34 20.45
#